data_6907142b4e2460ed08344d3aa13dbc1d
#
_entry.id   6907142b4e2460ed08344d3aa13dbc1d
#
_cell.length_a   1.000
_cell.length_b   1.000
_cell.length_c   1.000
_cell.angle_alpha   90.00
_cell.angle_beta   90.00
_cell.angle_gamma   90.00
#
_symmetry.space_group_name_H-M   'P 1'
#
loop_
_entity.id
_entity.type
_entity.pdbx_description
1 polymer ?
#
loop_
_entity_poly.entity_id
_entity_poly.type
_entity_poly.pdbx_seq_one_letter_code
_entity_poly.pdbx_strand_id
1 'polypeptide(L)'
;LPKQWHPLLGRHVIDWTLDAFRNHPDIDKICVVLHPDDIENADLNDVILATGGATRDASVKNGLDALASDAPDHVLIHDAARATISDAVISDVIRALATHDAAAPALPVTDALWTGENGLVTGTRDRSGLFRAQTPQGFAFNKILNAHQTNNEPAADDVEIARRAGMDVAITQGCESNLKVTYPEDFARAEAILRSRQ
;
A
#
# COMPACT_ATOMS: atom_id res chain seq x y z
N LEU A 1 -18.00 -10.65 2.58
CA LEU A 1 -16.83 -10.55 3.44
C LEU A 1 -15.82 -9.65 2.74
N PRO A 2 -15.26 -8.61 3.42
CA PRO A 2 -14.19 -7.79 2.85
C PRO A 2 -12.96 -8.65 2.51
N LYS A 3 -12.26 -8.32 1.43
CA LYS A 3 -11.23 -9.18 0.84
C LYS A 3 -10.05 -9.50 1.77
N GLN A 4 -9.71 -8.62 2.71
CA GLN A 4 -8.67 -8.87 3.70
C GLN A 4 -8.99 -10.02 4.64
N TRP A 5 -10.26 -10.35 4.84
CA TRP A 5 -10.75 -11.45 5.67
C TRP A 5 -11.04 -12.73 4.89
N HIS A 6 -10.84 -12.74 3.57
CA HIS A 6 -10.98 -13.96 2.80
C HIS A 6 -9.85 -14.95 3.12
N PRO A 7 -10.16 -16.26 3.13
CA PRO A 7 -9.16 -17.29 3.35
C PRO A 7 -8.17 -17.38 2.17
N LEU A 8 -6.90 -17.50 2.49
CA LEU A 8 -5.79 -17.71 1.57
C LEU A 8 -4.82 -18.70 2.24
N LEU A 9 -4.70 -19.92 1.72
CA LEU A 9 -3.87 -20.99 2.32
C LEU A 9 -4.16 -21.25 3.81
N GLY A 10 -5.45 -21.26 4.19
CA GLY A 10 -5.90 -21.56 5.55
C GLY A 10 -5.76 -20.41 6.56
N ARG A 11 -5.34 -19.22 6.13
CA ARG A 11 -5.26 -17.99 6.93
C ARG A 11 -5.98 -16.86 6.21
N HIS A 12 -6.21 -15.71 6.85
CA HIS A 12 -6.74 -14.54 6.15
C HIS A 12 -5.68 -13.86 5.29
N VAL A 13 -6.10 -13.17 4.23
CA VAL A 13 -5.20 -12.38 3.36
C VAL A 13 -4.36 -11.40 4.19
N ILE A 14 -4.97 -10.72 5.18
CA ILE A 14 -4.29 -9.77 6.05
C ILE A 14 -3.18 -10.40 6.89
N ASP A 15 -3.33 -11.66 7.31
CA ASP A 15 -2.32 -12.34 8.14
C ASP A 15 -1.01 -12.51 7.39
N TRP A 16 -1.08 -12.84 6.10
CA TRP A 16 0.10 -12.93 5.23
C TRP A 16 0.78 -11.59 5.05
N THR A 17 -0.03 -10.53 4.88
CA THR A 17 0.50 -9.17 4.78
C THR A 17 1.19 -8.74 6.06
N LEU A 18 0.54 -8.97 7.21
CA LEU A 18 1.10 -8.61 8.52
C LEU A 18 2.41 -9.35 8.80
N ASP A 19 2.49 -10.64 8.46
CA ASP A 19 3.71 -11.43 8.68
C ASP A 19 4.89 -10.88 7.88
N ALA A 20 4.68 -10.41 6.65
CA ALA A 20 5.75 -9.82 5.86
C ALA A 20 6.37 -8.58 6.54
N PHE A 21 5.54 -7.73 7.17
CA PHE A 21 6.03 -6.56 7.90
C PHE A 21 6.54 -6.90 9.30
N ARG A 22 5.88 -7.82 10.04
CA ARG A 22 6.33 -8.27 11.37
C ARG A 22 7.72 -8.89 11.35
N ASN A 23 8.01 -9.63 10.28
CA ASN A 23 9.29 -10.32 10.15
C ASN A 23 10.40 -9.45 9.54
N HIS A 24 10.09 -8.25 9.08
CA HIS A 24 11.08 -7.34 8.50
C HIS A 24 11.86 -6.60 9.61
N PRO A 25 13.21 -6.66 9.60
CA PRO A 25 14.03 -6.16 10.72
C PRO A 25 13.95 -4.64 10.94
N ASP A 26 13.59 -3.89 9.90
CA ASP A 26 13.53 -2.42 9.95
C ASP A 26 12.10 -1.90 10.19
N ILE A 27 11.16 -2.76 10.59
CA ILE A 27 9.80 -2.37 10.95
C ILE A 27 9.62 -2.50 12.46
N ASP A 28 9.46 -1.38 13.14
CA ASP A 28 9.32 -1.35 14.60
C ASP A 28 7.87 -1.51 15.08
N LYS A 29 6.93 -0.93 14.34
CA LYS A 29 5.50 -0.92 14.70
C LYS A 29 4.60 -1.04 13.49
N ILE A 30 3.43 -1.61 13.70
CA ILE A 30 2.40 -1.76 12.67
C ILE A 30 1.11 -1.14 13.21
N CYS A 31 0.50 -0.28 12.41
CA CYS A 31 -0.87 0.21 12.62
C CYS A 31 -1.77 -0.39 11.55
N VAL A 32 -2.86 -1.02 11.97
CA VAL A 32 -3.88 -1.57 11.08
C VAL A 32 -5.13 -0.71 11.16
N VAL A 33 -5.55 -0.21 10.02
CA VAL A 33 -6.78 0.59 9.91
C VAL A 33 -7.91 -0.30 9.43
N LEU A 34 -8.94 -0.45 10.26
CA LEU A 34 -10.08 -1.34 10.01
C LEU A 34 -11.38 -0.56 9.90
N HIS A 35 -12.34 -1.15 9.17
CA HIS A 35 -13.71 -0.65 9.20
C HIS A 35 -14.24 -0.69 10.65
N PRO A 36 -15.08 0.28 11.08
CA PRO A 36 -15.67 0.27 12.43
C PRO A 36 -16.26 -1.08 12.85
N ASP A 37 -16.99 -1.74 11.94
CA ASP A 37 -17.65 -3.02 12.21
C ASP A 37 -16.66 -4.19 12.40
N ASP A 38 -15.46 -4.07 11.90
CA ASP A 38 -14.43 -5.11 11.97
C ASP A 38 -13.54 -4.96 13.22
N ILE A 39 -13.40 -3.74 13.77
CA ILE A 39 -12.40 -3.44 14.80
C ILE A 39 -12.65 -4.16 16.12
N GLU A 40 -13.92 -4.32 16.53
CA GLU A 40 -14.29 -4.99 17.79
C GLU A 40 -14.04 -6.50 17.76
N ASN A 41 -14.03 -7.08 16.56
CA ASN A 41 -13.89 -8.53 16.37
C ASN A 41 -12.52 -8.91 15.78
N ALA A 42 -11.63 -7.94 15.56
CA ALA A 42 -10.30 -8.19 15.03
C ALA A 42 -9.40 -8.81 16.10
N ASP A 43 -9.06 -10.08 15.92
CA ASP A 43 -8.04 -10.77 16.73
C ASP A 43 -6.66 -10.55 16.10
N LEU A 44 -6.18 -9.31 16.20
CA LEU A 44 -4.87 -8.89 15.68
C LEU A 44 -3.99 -8.46 16.86
N ASN A 45 -3.10 -9.35 17.24
CA ASN A 45 -2.15 -9.10 18.31
C ASN A 45 -0.95 -8.28 17.81
N ASP A 46 -0.31 -7.55 18.72
CA ASP A 46 0.96 -6.81 18.50
C ASP A 46 0.87 -5.72 17.43
N VAL A 47 -0.32 -5.14 17.21
CA VAL A 47 -0.54 -4.02 16.30
C VAL A 47 -1.34 -2.92 16.98
N ILE A 48 -1.13 -1.69 16.52
CA ILE A 48 -2.01 -0.57 16.85
C ILE A 48 -3.24 -0.67 15.95
N LEU A 49 -4.44 -0.59 16.53
CA LEU A 49 -5.69 -0.56 15.77
C LEU A 49 -6.18 0.88 15.64
N ALA A 50 -6.54 1.28 14.43
CA ALA A 50 -7.18 2.54 14.14
C ALA A 50 -8.48 2.33 13.37
N THR A 51 -9.50 3.13 13.66
CA THR A 51 -10.77 3.07 12.97
C THR A 51 -10.68 3.80 11.62
N GLY A 52 -11.11 3.15 10.56
CA GLY A 52 -11.17 3.73 9.22
C GLY A 52 -12.19 4.88 9.14
N GLY A 53 -11.93 5.80 8.22
CA GLY A 53 -12.81 6.91 7.89
C GLY A 53 -13.75 6.58 6.72
N ALA A 54 -14.56 7.57 6.33
CA ALA A 54 -15.52 7.45 5.23
C ALA A 54 -14.85 7.30 3.84
N THR A 55 -13.58 7.70 3.72
CA THR A 55 -12.79 7.60 2.50
C THR A 55 -11.46 6.90 2.79
N ARG A 56 -10.75 6.50 1.71
CA ARG A 56 -9.39 5.96 1.85
C ARG A 56 -8.46 6.97 2.53
N ASP A 57 -8.49 8.22 2.09
CA ASP A 57 -7.64 9.28 2.63
C ASP A 57 -7.92 9.53 4.12
N ALA A 58 -9.19 9.56 4.52
CA ALA A 58 -9.58 9.68 5.93
C ALA A 58 -9.11 8.47 6.76
N SER A 59 -9.15 7.27 6.18
CA SER A 59 -8.63 6.06 6.83
C SER A 59 -7.12 6.13 7.04
N VAL A 60 -6.37 6.54 6.03
CA VAL A 60 -4.91 6.71 6.14
C VAL A 60 -4.57 7.77 7.16
N LYS A 61 -5.28 8.92 7.15
CA LYS A 61 -5.10 9.98 8.14
C LYS A 61 -5.30 9.46 9.57
N ASN A 62 -6.35 8.68 9.82
CA ASN A 62 -6.60 8.10 11.14
C ASN A 62 -5.47 7.16 11.58
N GLY A 63 -4.91 6.37 10.65
CA GLY A 63 -3.74 5.53 10.91
C GLY A 63 -2.49 6.35 11.24
N LEU A 64 -2.25 7.43 10.52
CA LEU A 64 -1.13 8.35 10.79
C LEU A 64 -1.29 9.04 12.15
N ASP A 65 -2.50 9.52 12.48
CA ASP A 65 -2.80 10.14 13.77
C ASP A 65 -2.59 9.15 14.93
N ALA A 66 -2.92 7.87 14.74
CA ALA A 66 -2.70 6.82 15.74
C ALA A 66 -1.21 6.54 15.99
N LEU A 67 -0.34 6.78 15.02
CA LEU A 67 1.12 6.64 15.14
C LEU A 67 1.82 7.90 15.65
N ALA A 68 1.13 9.03 15.71
CA ALA A 68 1.75 10.33 16.01
C ALA A 68 2.44 10.41 17.38
N SER A 69 1.91 9.70 18.40
CA SER A 69 2.53 9.66 19.74
C SER A 69 3.86 8.92 19.77
N ASP A 70 4.10 8.01 18.84
CA ASP A 70 5.36 7.28 18.71
C ASP A 70 6.42 8.08 17.94
N ALA A 71 6.01 9.14 17.24
CA ALA A 71 6.85 10.02 16.44
C ALA A 71 7.89 9.28 15.59
N PRO A 72 7.48 8.33 14.73
CA PRO A 72 8.43 7.59 13.91
C PRO A 72 9.12 8.52 12.91
N ASP A 73 10.34 8.18 12.48
CA ASP A 73 11.03 8.93 11.43
C ASP A 73 10.34 8.76 10.07
N HIS A 74 9.92 7.54 9.77
CA HIS A 74 9.30 7.16 8.50
C HIS A 74 8.04 6.33 8.73
N VAL A 75 7.17 6.33 7.74
CA VAL A 75 5.98 5.46 7.68
C VAL A 75 5.85 4.83 6.30
N LEU A 76 5.45 3.57 6.27
CA LEU A 76 5.10 2.85 5.06
C LEU A 76 3.59 2.61 5.05
N ILE A 77 2.90 3.09 4.04
CA ILE A 77 1.46 2.90 3.84
C ILE A 77 1.25 1.76 2.84
N HIS A 78 0.55 0.72 3.27
CA HIS A 78 0.42 -0.51 2.49
C HIS A 78 -1.02 -1.01 2.38
N ASP A 79 -1.35 -1.56 1.21
CA ASP A 79 -2.63 -2.22 0.98
C ASP A 79 -2.65 -3.60 1.66
N ALA A 80 -3.53 -3.83 2.63
CA ALA A 80 -3.70 -5.13 3.29
C ALA A 80 -3.98 -6.29 2.31
N ALA A 81 -4.47 -5.99 1.12
CA ALA A 81 -4.76 -6.96 0.06
C ALA A 81 -3.54 -7.33 -0.82
N ARG A 82 -2.32 -6.93 -0.46
CA ARG A 82 -1.08 -7.33 -1.12
C ARG A 82 -0.30 -8.35 -0.28
N ALA A 83 -0.93 -9.48 -0.05
CA ALA A 83 -0.42 -10.57 0.80
C ALA A 83 0.91 -11.19 0.32
N THR A 84 1.31 -10.89 -0.90
CA THR A 84 2.50 -11.46 -1.55
C THR A 84 3.67 -10.47 -1.64
N ILE A 85 3.64 -9.41 -0.82
CA ILE A 85 4.77 -8.48 -0.70
C ILE A 85 6.04 -9.24 -0.29
N SER A 86 7.20 -8.84 -0.79
CA SER A 86 8.49 -9.44 -0.43
C SER A 86 9.35 -8.46 0.36
N ASP A 87 10.25 -9.00 1.19
CA ASP A 87 11.22 -8.23 1.97
C ASP A 87 12.06 -7.30 1.08
N ALA A 88 12.41 -7.75 -0.12
CA ALA A 88 13.20 -6.94 -1.05
C ALA A 88 12.48 -5.64 -1.43
N VAL A 89 11.18 -5.71 -1.73
CA VAL A 89 10.38 -4.51 -2.08
C VAL A 89 10.26 -3.57 -0.87
N ILE A 90 10.03 -4.11 0.33
CA ILE A 90 9.99 -3.31 1.57
C ILE A 90 11.35 -2.63 1.81
N SER A 91 12.44 -3.40 1.76
CA SER A 91 13.80 -2.91 1.98
C SER A 91 14.21 -1.82 0.98
N ASP A 92 13.81 -1.95 -0.30
CA ASP A 92 14.15 -0.97 -1.33
C ASP A 92 13.46 0.37 -1.07
N VAL A 93 12.21 0.36 -0.61
CA VAL A 93 11.49 1.58 -0.20
C VAL A 93 12.18 2.22 1.01
N ILE A 94 12.46 1.44 2.06
CA ILE A 94 13.14 1.94 3.27
C ILE A 94 14.51 2.54 2.92
N ARG A 95 15.29 1.87 2.07
CA ARG A 95 16.60 2.36 1.64
C ARG A 95 16.51 3.69 0.90
N ALA A 96 15.51 3.86 0.04
CA ALA A 96 15.30 5.11 -0.69
C ALA A 96 14.95 6.29 0.24
N LEU A 97 14.27 6.04 1.37
CA LEU A 97 13.95 7.05 2.36
C LEU A 97 15.18 7.62 3.09
N ALA A 98 16.34 6.98 3.00
CA ALA A 98 17.58 7.54 3.55
C ALA A 98 18.02 8.82 2.82
N THR A 99 17.57 9.05 1.60
CA THR A 99 17.97 10.19 0.75
C THR A 99 16.79 10.95 0.13
N HIS A 100 15.57 10.46 0.31
CA HIS A 100 14.35 11.07 -0.25
C HIS A 100 13.27 11.17 0.81
N ASP A 101 12.42 12.18 0.71
CA ASP A 101 11.28 12.37 1.61
C ASP A 101 10.17 11.34 1.40
N ALA A 102 10.11 10.76 0.22
CA ALA A 102 9.13 9.74 -0.13
C ALA A 102 9.70 8.76 -1.17
N ALA A 103 9.19 7.54 -1.16
CA ALA A 103 9.54 6.50 -2.13
C ALA A 103 8.38 5.51 -2.31
N ALA A 104 8.21 4.99 -3.53
CA ALA A 104 7.18 4.00 -3.81
C ALA A 104 7.63 3.02 -4.90
N PRO A 105 7.28 1.72 -4.77
CA PRO A 105 7.58 0.75 -5.81
C PRO A 105 6.62 0.91 -6.97
N ALA A 106 7.15 0.81 -8.18
CA ALA A 106 6.34 0.82 -9.38
C ALA A 106 6.94 -0.04 -10.49
N LEU A 107 6.10 -0.45 -11.42
CA LEU A 107 6.49 -1.21 -12.61
C LEU A 107 6.20 -0.36 -13.86
N PRO A 108 7.11 -0.30 -14.83
CA PRO A 108 6.83 0.38 -16.08
C PRO A 108 5.65 -0.29 -16.81
N VAL A 109 4.88 0.51 -17.51
CA VAL A 109 3.81 -0.02 -18.37
C VAL A 109 4.44 -0.64 -19.62
N THR A 110 4.18 -1.93 -19.84
CA THR A 110 4.73 -2.70 -20.95
C THR A 110 3.75 -2.86 -22.11
N ASP A 111 2.45 -2.89 -21.84
CA ASP A 111 1.41 -3.04 -22.84
C ASP A 111 1.07 -1.71 -23.54
N ALA A 112 0.51 -1.79 -24.73
CA ALA A 112 -0.06 -0.62 -25.40
C ALA A 112 -1.27 -0.10 -24.60
N LEU A 113 -1.36 1.22 -24.44
CA LEU A 113 -2.48 1.87 -23.76
C LEU A 113 -3.46 2.45 -24.77
N TRP A 114 -4.72 2.09 -24.63
CA TRP A 114 -5.81 2.61 -25.42
C TRP A 114 -6.77 3.46 -24.59
N THR A 115 -7.34 4.47 -25.21
CA THR A 115 -8.58 5.07 -24.74
C THR A 115 -9.75 4.36 -25.39
N GLY A 116 -10.87 4.19 -24.69
CA GLY A 116 -12.04 3.49 -25.19
C GLY A 116 -13.33 4.10 -24.73
N GLU A 117 -14.37 4.02 -25.55
CA GLU A 117 -15.73 4.44 -25.25
C GLU A 117 -16.71 3.48 -25.91
N ASN A 118 -17.79 3.09 -25.19
CA ASN A 118 -18.84 2.19 -25.67
C ASN A 118 -18.32 0.86 -26.27
N GLY A 119 -17.21 0.32 -25.70
CA GLY A 119 -16.59 -0.94 -26.17
C GLY A 119 -15.72 -0.82 -27.42
N LEU A 120 -15.46 0.39 -27.90
CA LEU A 120 -14.62 0.66 -29.07
C LEU A 120 -13.36 1.43 -28.64
N VAL A 121 -12.23 1.14 -29.31
CA VAL A 121 -10.99 1.91 -29.14
C VAL A 121 -11.16 3.27 -29.80
N THR A 122 -10.95 4.34 -29.02
CA THR A 122 -11.06 5.73 -29.50
C THR A 122 -9.71 6.40 -29.69
N GLY A 123 -8.62 5.78 -29.24
CA GLY A 123 -7.27 6.31 -29.40
C GLY A 123 -6.22 5.50 -28.66
N THR A 124 -4.98 6.00 -28.72
CA THR A 124 -3.83 5.41 -28.00
C THR A 124 -3.19 6.45 -27.10
N ARG A 125 -2.45 5.98 -26.09
CA ARG A 125 -1.62 6.81 -25.22
C ARG A 125 -0.18 6.33 -25.29
N ASP A 126 0.75 7.27 -25.32
CA ASP A 126 2.16 6.92 -25.15
C ASP A 126 2.37 6.41 -23.71
N ARG A 127 3.04 5.27 -23.60
CA ARG A 127 3.37 4.62 -22.33
C ARG A 127 4.72 5.05 -21.76
N SER A 128 5.51 5.83 -22.50
CA SER A 128 6.83 6.29 -22.07
C SER A 128 6.70 7.10 -20.78
N GLY A 129 7.43 6.69 -19.73
CA GLY A 129 7.36 7.34 -18.42
C GLY A 129 6.10 7.03 -17.61
N LEU A 130 5.25 6.09 -18.04
CA LEU A 130 4.11 5.63 -17.26
C LEU A 130 4.44 4.37 -16.46
N PHE A 131 3.99 4.37 -15.21
CA PHE A 131 4.23 3.29 -14.27
C PHE A 131 2.94 2.81 -13.61
N ARG A 132 2.88 1.53 -13.29
CA ARG A 132 1.85 0.93 -12.43
C ARG A 132 2.33 1.03 -10.99
N ALA A 133 1.73 1.93 -10.20
CA ALA A 133 2.08 2.13 -8.80
C ALA A 133 1.72 0.92 -7.96
N GLN A 134 2.60 0.60 -7.01
CA GLN A 134 2.38 -0.43 -6.00
C GLN A 134 2.52 0.18 -4.60
N THR A 135 2.35 -0.64 -3.57
CA THR A 135 2.65 -0.32 -2.18
C THR A 135 3.63 -1.36 -1.61
N PRO A 136 4.38 -1.06 -0.52
CA PRO A 136 4.23 0.09 0.39
C PRO A 136 4.68 1.40 -0.23
N GLN A 137 3.97 2.49 0.05
CA GLN A 137 4.42 3.83 -0.23
C GLN A 137 5.03 4.40 1.05
N GLY A 138 6.29 4.78 0.99
CA GLY A 138 7.08 5.22 2.14
C GLY A 138 7.26 6.72 2.17
N PHE A 139 7.26 7.31 3.36
CA PHE A 139 7.33 8.77 3.55
C PHE A 139 8.05 9.15 4.83
N ALA A 140 8.69 10.31 4.85
CA ALA A 140 9.05 11.01 6.07
C ALA A 140 7.75 11.30 6.87
N PHE A 141 7.64 10.77 8.09
CA PHE A 141 6.37 10.73 8.83
C PHE A 141 5.73 12.09 9.01
N ASN A 142 6.46 13.06 9.55
CA ASN A 142 5.92 14.39 9.83
C ASN A 142 5.46 15.12 8.55
N LYS A 143 6.13 14.86 7.42
CA LYS A 143 5.77 15.49 6.14
C LYS A 143 4.47 14.93 5.59
N ILE A 144 4.29 13.60 5.59
CA ILE A 144 3.05 13.01 5.08
C ILE A 144 1.88 13.24 6.03
N LEU A 145 2.10 13.24 7.34
CA LEU A 145 1.07 13.58 8.32
C LEU A 145 0.53 15.00 8.07
N ASN A 146 1.42 15.98 7.94
CA ASN A 146 1.04 17.36 7.62
C ASN A 146 0.34 17.46 6.25
N ALA A 147 0.82 16.74 5.25
CA ALA A 147 0.21 16.71 3.93
C ALA A 147 -1.24 16.19 3.98
N HIS A 148 -1.51 15.12 4.72
CA HIS A 148 -2.87 14.62 4.93
C HIS A 148 -3.75 15.59 5.73
N GLN A 149 -3.19 16.31 6.71
CA GLN A 149 -3.94 17.28 7.50
C GLN A 149 -4.37 18.51 6.69
N THR A 150 -3.59 18.88 5.68
CA THR A 150 -3.82 20.07 4.84
C THR A 150 -4.45 19.75 3.48
N ASN A 151 -4.51 18.48 3.08
CA ASN A 151 -5.12 18.08 1.81
C ASN A 151 -6.64 18.15 1.89
N ASN A 152 -7.25 18.89 0.97
CA ASN A 152 -8.69 19.06 0.87
C ASN A 152 -9.29 18.49 -0.43
N GLU A 153 -8.47 17.85 -1.26
CA GLU A 153 -8.87 17.31 -2.55
C GLU A 153 -8.74 15.78 -2.58
N PRO A 154 -9.63 15.07 -3.26
CA PRO A 154 -9.49 13.64 -3.47
C PRO A 154 -8.14 13.31 -4.15
N ALA A 155 -7.52 12.21 -3.74
CA ALA A 155 -6.29 11.71 -4.32
C ALA A 155 -6.40 10.23 -4.66
N ALA A 156 -5.70 9.80 -5.71
CA ALA A 156 -5.67 8.39 -6.12
C ALA A 156 -4.90 7.53 -5.12
N ASP A 157 -3.83 8.08 -4.53
CA ASP A 157 -2.99 7.44 -3.52
C ASP A 157 -2.23 8.48 -2.68
N ASP A 158 -1.38 8.01 -1.77
CA ASP A 158 -0.63 8.88 -0.87
C ASP A 158 0.54 9.58 -1.56
N VAL A 159 1.03 9.03 -2.67
CA VAL A 159 2.05 9.68 -3.52
C VAL A 159 1.49 10.96 -4.14
N GLU A 160 0.23 10.97 -4.57
CA GLU A 160 -0.39 12.20 -5.10
C GLU A 160 -0.49 13.29 -4.03
N ILE A 161 -0.88 12.93 -2.79
CA ILE A 161 -0.94 13.86 -1.65
C ILE A 161 0.47 14.40 -1.33
N ALA A 162 1.47 13.53 -1.27
CA ALA A 162 2.85 13.91 -1.03
C ALA A 162 3.37 14.89 -2.09
N ARG A 163 3.09 14.62 -3.36
CA ARG A 163 3.51 15.50 -4.46
C ARG A 163 2.84 16.86 -4.43
N ARG A 164 1.55 16.94 -4.10
CA ARG A 164 0.84 18.21 -3.89
C ARG A 164 1.47 19.03 -2.76
N ALA A 165 2.00 18.36 -1.73
CA ALA A 165 2.71 18.98 -0.63
C ALA A 165 4.20 19.32 -0.95
N GLY A 166 4.64 19.10 -2.18
CA GLY A 166 5.99 19.46 -2.65
C GLY A 166 7.07 18.43 -2.35
N MET A 167 6.72 17.21 -1.97
CA MET A 167 7.69 16.14 -1.79
C MET A 167 8.10 15.51 -3.13
N ASP A 168 9.39 15.27 -3.30
CA ASP A 168 9.90 14.42 -4.37
C ASP A 168 9.76 12.95 -3.96
N VAL A 169 9.17 12.15 -4.85
CA VAL A 169 8.92 10.73 -4.61
C VAL A 169 9.84 9.88 -5.49
N ALA A 170 10.75 9.15 -4.87
CA ALA A 170 11.62 8.22 -5.59
C ALA A 170 10.80 6.99 -6.06
N ILE A 171 11.00 6.56 -7.30
CA ILE A 171 10.46 5.30 -7.80
C ILE A 171 11.46 4.20 -7.48
N THR A 172 11.04 3.20 -6.70
CA THR A 172 11.81 1.98 -6.47
C THR A 172 11.30 0.85 -7.37
N GLN A 173 12.09 -0.23 -7.47
CA GLN A 173 11.71 -1.37 -8.29
C GLN A 173 10.50 -2.10 -7.71
N GLY A 174 9.41 -2.14 -8.46
CA GLY A 174 8.24 -2.96 -8.15
C GLY A 174 8.44 -4.44 -8.52
N CYS A 175 7.48 -5.27 -8.12
CA CYS A 175 7.52 -6.70 -8.39
C CYS A 175 6.15 -7.19 -8.89
N GLU A 176 6.14 -7.97 -9.97
CA GLU A 176 4.89 -8.55 -10.51
C GLU A 176 4.20 -9.48 -9.50
N SER A 177 4.98 -10.13 -8.63
CA SER A 177 4.42 -10.95 -7.55
C SER A 177 3.81 -10.13 -6.40
N ASN A 178 4.05 -8.82 -6.31
CA ASN A 178 3.40 -7.93 -5.34
C ASN A 178 2.02 -7.50 -5.85
N LEU A 179 1.18 -8.47 -6.13
CA LEU A 179 -0.15 -8.23 -6.68
C LEU A 179 -1.14 -7.77 -5.61
N LYS A 180 -2.10 -6.95 -6.00
CA LYS A 180 -3.25 -6.58 -5.18
C LYS A 180 -4.39 -7.54 -5.47
N VAL A 181 -4.79 -8.34 -4.49
CA VAL A 181 -5.97 -9.19 -4.60
C VAL A 181 -7.20 -8.30 -4.76
N THR A 182 -7.80 -8.36 -5.94
CA THR A 182 -8.94 -7.52 -6.31
C THR A 182 -10.10 -8.36 -6.83
N TYR A 183 -9.81 -9.36 -7.66
CA TYR A 183 -10.75 -10.25 -8.30
C TYR A 183 -10.59 -11.69 -7.79
N PRO A 184 -11.60 -12.56 -7.95
CA PRO A 184 -11.51 -13.96 -7.52
C PRO A 184 -10.30 -14.72 -8.07
N GLU A 185 -9.90 -14.47 -9.31
CA GLU A 185 -8.72 -15.10 -9.93
C GLU A 185 -7.39 -14.69 -9.30
N ASP A 186 -7.32 -13.54 -8.64
CA ASP A 186 -6.11 -13.08 -7.95
C ASP A 186 -5.77 -13.95 -6.73
N PHE A 187 -6.78 -14.58 -6.10
CA PHE A 187 -6.53 -15.49 -4.98
C PHE A 187 -5.71 -16.70 -5.42
N ALA A 188 -6.05 -17.32 -6.54
CA ALA A 188 -5.27 -18.45 -7.07
C ALA A 188 -3.84 -18.06 -7.42
N ARG A 189 -3.64 -16.85 -7.96
CA ARG A 189 -2.31 -16.31 -8.26
C ARG A 189 -1.51 -16.04 -6.98
N ALA A 190 -2.14 -15.42 -5.97
CA ALA A 190 -1.52 -15.16 -4.67
C ALA A 190 -1.12 -16.48 -3.98
N GLU A 191 -2.01 -17.47 -4.00
CA GLU A 191 -1.75 -18.80 -3.46
C GLU A 191 -0.54 -19.47 -4.13
N ALA A 192 -0.47 -19.46 -5.45
CA ALA A 192 0.66 -20.00 -6.20
C ALA A 192 1.99 -19.32 -5.83
N ILE A 193 2.00 -18.00 -5.70
CA ILE A 193 3.17 -17.22 -5.27
C ILE A 193 3.60 -17.61 -3.85
N LEU A 194 2.67 -17.67 -2.90
CA LEU A 194 2.98 -18.01 -1.51
C LEU A 194 3.50 -19.44 -1.37
N ARG A 195 2.91 -20.41 -2.08
CA ARG A 195 3.41 -21.80 -2.11
C ARG A 195 4.82 -21.91 -2.67
N SER A 196 5.19 -21.09 -3.65
CA SER A 196 6.54 -21.12 -4.22
C SER A 196 7.64 -20.59 -3.28
N ARG A 197 7.25 -19.97 -2.16
CA ARG A 197 8.16 -19.41 -1.14
C ARG A 197 8.31 -20.29 0.11
N GLN A 198 7.50 -21.34 0.22
CA GLN A 198 7.57 -22.34 1.30
C GLN A 198 8.57 -23.45 0.94
#